data_f3aec82ec150cb6b1b4ed1b1c855022b
#
_entry.id   f3aec82ec150cb6b1b4ed1b1c855022b
#
_cell.length_a   1.000
_cell.length_b   1.000
_cell.length_c   1.000
_cell.angle_alpha   90.00
_cell.angle_beta   90.00
_cell.angle_gamma   90.00
#
_symmetry.space_group_name_H-M   'P 1'
#
loop_
_entity.id
_entity.type
_entity.pdbx_description
1 polymer ?
#
loop_
_entity_poly.entity_id
_entity_poly.type
_entity_poly.pdbx_seq_one_letter_code
_entity_poly.pdbx_strand_id
1 'polypeptide(L)'
;MPQNDQRLGIFGGSFNPVHLGHLRAAEEVCEELELDQVIFVPTFIPPHKDVSLLVDFEHRYQMLKLALKEHPKFTVSDLELKLGGISYTVRTLTTLREKHDSSEFFFLVGSDAFLEIDSWWHYRELFQLASVVIMTRPGTSHGDFKKFIHEQIDFDYRWVEPKRQFEHPLFYPIIPVSVTLMDISASRIRKLVAMNRSIRFLVPEVVREYIIDYRLYIRGNTS
;
A
#
# COMPACT_ATOMS: atom_id res chain seq x y z
N MET A 1 20.42 -3.98 -25.58
CA MET A 1 20.65 -4.53 -24.24
C MET A 1 19.33 -5.15 -23.82
N PRO A 2 19.26 -6.36 -23.27
CA PRO A 2 18.03 -6.86 -22.71
C PRO A 2 17.54 -5.84 -21.66
N GLN A 3 16.32 -5.35 -21.79
CA GLN A 3 15.66 -4.61 -20.72
C GLN A 3 15.64 -5.54 -19.50
N ASN A 4 16.39 -5.17 -18.47
CA ASN A 4 16.32 -5.87 -17.20
C ASN A 4 14.88 -5.66 -16.70
N ASP A 5 14.15 -6.74 -16.47
CA ASP A 5 12.78 -6.67 -15.96
C ASP A 5 12.80 -5.92 -14.62
N GLN A 6 12.20 -4.73 -14.60
CA GLN A 6 12.17 -3.90 -13.40
C GLN A 6 11.29 -4.55 -12.33
N ARG A 7 11.75 -4.54 -11.08
CA ARG A 7 11.02 -5.02 -9.92
C ARG A 7 10.25 -3.86 -9.29
N LEU A 8 8.96 -3.77 -9.55
CA LEU A 8 8.13 -2.64 -9.17
C LEU A 8 7.21 -2.98 -7.99
N GLY A 9 7.41 -2.31 -6.85
CA GLY A 9 6.49 -2.33 -5.73
C GLY A 9 5.30 -1.41 -6.00
N ILE A 10 4.08 -1.91 -5.78
CA ILE A 10 2.85 -1.13 -5.89
C ILE A 10 2.21 -1.03 -4.51
N PHE A 11 2.22 0.15 -3.94
CA PHE A 11 1.68 0.39 -2.61
C PHE A 11 0.41 1.25 -2.67
N GLY A 12 -0.74 0.57 -2.68
CA GLY A 12 -2.05 1.20 -2.66
C GLY A 12 -2.49 1.61 -1.25
N GLY A 13 -3.18 2.73 -1.12
CA GLY A 13 -3.72 3.14 0.17
C GLY A 13 -4.43 4.48 0.14
N SER A 14 -5.25 4.76 1.16
CA SER A 14 -5.91 6.07 1.28
C SER A 14 -4.93 7.21 1.55
N PHE A 15 -3.83 6.94 2.28
CA PHE A 15 -2.81 7.93 2.69
C PHE A 15 -3.42 9.24 3.22
N ASN A 16 -4.27 9.12 4.23
CA ASN A 16 -5.09 10.20 4.76
C ASN A 16 -4.80 10.53 6.25
N PRO A 17 -3.58 11.05 6.58
CA PRO A 17 -2.43 11.31 5.71
C PRO A 17 -1.47 10.11 5.56
N VAL A 18 -0.47 10.25 4.68
CA VAL A 18 0.74 9.43 4.70
C VAL A 18 1.48 9.66 6.02
N HIS A 19 2.13 8.61 6.57
CA HIS A 19 2.81 8.67 7.85
C HIS A 19 4.06 7.79 7.91
N LEU A 20 4.89 7.95 8.92
CA LEU A 20 6.17 7.25 9.03
C LEU A 20 6.02 5.73 8.99
N GLY A 21 4.93 5.17 9.51
CA GLY A 21 4.64 3.74 9.41
C GLY A 21 4.50 3.23 7.97
N HIS A 22 3.87 4.01 7.08
CA HIS A 22 3.79 3.66 5.65
C HIS A 22 5.18 3.69 5.00
N LEU A 23 5.94 4.75 5.26
CA LEU A 23 7.24 4.97 4.62
C LEU A 23 8.25 3.91 5.07
N ARG A 24 8.31 3.62 6.38
CA ARG A 24 9.24 2.63 6.93
C ARG A 24 8.93 1.22 6.41
N ALA A 25 7.66 0.84 6.38
CA ALA A 25 7.27 -0.48 5.85
C ALA A 25 7.61 -0.61 4.35
N ALA A 26 7.38 0.43 3.56
CA ALA A 26 7.74 0.43 2.14
C ALA A 26 9.25 0.34 1.93
N GLU A 27 10.04 1.02 2.76
CA GLU A 27 11.51 0.97 2.72
C GLU A 27 12.02 -0.45 2.98
N GLU A 28 11.56 -1.09 4.05
CA GLU A 28 11.99 -2.45 4.40
C GLU A 28 11.62 -3.47 3.33
N VAL A 29 10.43 -3.36 2.74
CA VAL A 29 10.04 -4.21 1.61
C VAL A 29 10.90 -3.94 0.38
N CYS A 30 11.19 -2.67 0.10
CA CYS A 30 12.04 -2.27 -1.04
C CYS A 30 13.46 -2.85 -0.90
N GLU A 31 14.01 -2.86 0.31
CA GLU A 31 15.33 -3.45 0.61
C GLU A 31 15.28 -4.97 0.56
N GLU A 32 14.35 -5.61 1.29
CA GLU A 32 14.26 -7.07 1.41
C GLU A 32 14.01 -7.77 0.06
N LEU A 33 13.20 -7.16 -0.80
CA LEU A 33 12.87 -7.71 -2.12
C LEU A 33 13.69 -7.10 -3.26
N GLU A 34 14.70 -6.30 -2.95
CA GLU A 34 15.57 -5.63 -3.95
C GLU A 34 14.76 -4.93 -5.06
N LEU A 35 13.69 -4.19 -4.66
CA LEU A 35 12.86 -3.50 -5.63
C LEU A 35 13.62 -2.32 -6.27
N ASP A 36 13.43 -2.13 -7.59
CA ASP A 36 13.99 -0.99 -8.30
C ASP A 36 13.23 0.29 -8.00
N GLN A 37 11.91 0.17 -7.79
CA GLN A 37 11.04 1.30 -7.49
C GLN A 37 9.82 0.86 -6.66
N VAL A 38 9.30 1.76 -5.81
CA VAL A 38 7.98 1.62 -5.19
C VAL A 38 7.09 2.77 -5.65
N ILE A 39 5.95 2.43 -6.25
CA ILE A 39 4.92 3.37 -6.72
C ILE A 39 3.81 3.43 -5.67
N PHE A 40 3.69 4.57 -5.00
CA PHE A 40 2.58 4.85 -4.10
C PHE A 40 1.36 5.27 -4.92
N VAL A 41 0.24 4.60 -4.71
CA VAL A 41 -1.01 4.85 -5.45
C VAL A 41 -2.09 5.27 -4.45
N PRO A 42 -2.32 6.60 -4.27
CA PRO A 42 -3.39 7.05 -3.40
C PRO A 42 -4.75 6.70 -4.00
N THR A 43 -5.60 6.06 -3.19
CA THR A 43 -6.96 5.67 -3.56
C THR A 43 -7.80 6.90 -3.91
N PHE A 44 -8.45 6.89 -5.07
CA PHE A 44 -9.35 8.00 -5.45
C PHE A 44 -10.66 7.92 -4.67
N ILE A 45 -11.50 6.91 -4.92
CA ILE A 45 -12.72 6.62 -4.16
C ILE A 45 -12.62 5.19 -3.61
N PRO A 46 -12.36 5.02 -2.31
CA PRO A 46 -12.23 3.68 -1.72
C PRO A 46 -13.60 2.96 -1.69
N PRO A 47 -13.66 1.65 -2.07
CA PRO A 47 -14.92 0.91 -2.13
C PRO A 47 -15.55 0.65 -0.75
N HIS A 48 -14.74 0.58 0.31
CA HIS A 48 -15.17 0.12 1.64
C HIS A 48 -14.99 1.18 2.74
N LYS A 49 -14.68 2.44 2.41
CA LYS A 49 -14.48 3.50 3.41
C LYS A 49 -15.46 4.63 3.20
N ASP A 50 -15.88 5.22 4.31
CA ASP A 50 -16.66 6.46 4.27
C ASP A 50 -15.81 7.59 3.68
N VAL A 51 -16.18 8.04 2.49
CA VAL A 51 -15.49 9.10 1.76
C VAL A 51 -15.58 10.45 2.48
N SER A 52 -16.59 10.67 3.34
CA SER A 52 -16.72 11.90 4.13
C SER A 52 -15.59 12.12 5.12
N LEU A 53 -14.82 11.07 5.45
CA LEU A 53 -13.66 11.14 6.32
C LEU A 53 -12.33 11.38 5.58
N LEU A 54 -12.37 11.41 4.25
CA LEU A 54 -11.20 11.66 3.43
C LEU A 54 -11.08 13.13 3.07
N VAL A 55 -9.88 13.70 3.20
CA VAL A 55 -9.59 14.95 2.51
C VAL A 55 -9.45 14.68 1.02
N ASP A 56 -9.64 15.72 0.21
CA ASP A 56 -9.60 15.63 -1.24
C ASP A 56 -8.36 14.88 -1.73
N PHE A 57 -8.50 14.22 -2.88
CA PHE A 57 -7.41 13.46 -3.49
C PHE A 57 -6.15 14.30 -3.66
N GLU A 58 -6.30 15.56 -4.11
CA GLU A 58 -5.18 16.46 -4.36
C GLU A 58 -4.34 16.69 -3.10
N HIS A 59 -4.95 16.90 -1.94
CA HIS A 59 -4.22 17.04 -0.68
C HIS A 59 -3.42 15.77 -0.32
N ARG A 60 -4.03 14.58 -0.49
CA ARG A 60 -3.37 13.30 -0.19
C ARG A 60 -2.22 13.02 -1.15
N TYR A 61 -2.41 13.33 -2.42
CA TYR A 61 -1.39 13.23 -3.46
C TYR A 61 -0.22 14.18 -3.20
N GLN A 62 -0.48 15.44 -2.85
CA GLN A 62 0.57 16.42 -2.53
C GLN A 62 1.35 16.04 -1.26
N MET A 63 0.68 15.56 -0.21
CA MET A 63 1.37 15.05 0.98
C MET A 63 2.30 13.87 0.64
N LEU A 64 1.89 12.95 -0.23
CA LEU A 64 2.77 11.88 -0.73
C LEU A 64 3.94 12.45 -1.53
N LYS A 65 3.71 13.35 -2.48
CA LYS A 65 4.80 13.99 -3.27
C LYS A 65 5.84 14.62 -2.36
N LEU A 66 5.41 15.36 -1.34
CA LEU A 66 6.31 15.99 -0.38
C LEU A 66 7.08 14.95 0.43
N ALA A 67 6.40 13.91 0.92
CA ALA A 67 7.01 12.87 1.74
C ALA A 67 8.05 12.03 0.98
N LEU A 68 7.86 11.85 -0.33
CA LEU A 68 8.69 10.97 -1.17
C LEU A 68 9.79 11.72 -1.95
N LYS A 69 9.80 13.06 -1.91
CA LYS A 69 10.60 13.91 -2.79
C LYS A 69 12.10 13.57 -2.82
N GLU A 70 12.65 13.26 -1.66
CA GLU A 70 14.09 13.00 -1.51
C GLU A 70 14.44 11.50 -1.68
N HIS A 71 13.45 10.63 -1.85
CA HIS A 71 13.71 9.19 -1.95
C HIS A 71 13.95 8.76 -3.39
N PRO A 72 15.11 8.14 -3.70
CA PRO A 72 15.51 7.87 -5.09
C PRO A 72 14.65 6.80 -5.78
N LYS A 73 14.04 5.89 -5.01
CA LYS A 73 13.25 4.76 -5.52
C LYS A 73 11.75 4.91 -5.33
N PHE A 74 11.27 5.94 -4.60
CA PHE A 74 9.85 6.10 -4.32
C PHE A 74 9.21 7.15 -5.22
N THR A 75 8.06 6.81 -5.78
CA THR A 75 7.27 7.72 -6.62
C THR A 75 5.80 7.66 -6.23
N VAL A 76 5.04 8.66 -6.64
CA VAL A 76 3.58 8.68 -6.47
C VAL A 76 2.90 8.73 -7.83
N SER A 77 1.83 7.94 -7.98
CA SER A 77 1.01 7.89 -9.20
C SER A 77 -0.37 8.50 -8.95
N ASP A 78 -0.83 9.32 -9.89
CA ASP A 78 -2.20 9.84 -9.93
C ASP A 78 -3.14 8.94 -10.75
N LEU A 79 -2.76 7.69 -10.96
CA LEU A 79 -3.45 6.77 -11.86
C LEU A 79 -4.92 6.60 -11.50
N GLU A 80 -5.26 6.42 -10.22
CA GLU A 80 -6.64 6.20 -9.81
C GLU A 80 -7.53 7.43 -10.00
N LEU A 81 -6.97 8.65 -9.87
CA LEU A 81 -7.67 9.87 -10.27
C LEU A 81 -7.96 9.87 -11.77
N LYS A 82 -6.99 9.51 -12.61
CA LYS A 82 -7.16 9.45 -14.07
C LYS A 82 -8.14 8.38 -14.52
N LEU A 83 -8.17 7.25 -13.83
CA LEU A 83 -9.14 6.18 -14.08
C LEU A 83 -10.57 6.60 -13.69
N GLY A 84 -10.69 7.41 -12.64
CA GLY A 84 -11.98 7.85 -12.11
C GLY A 84 -12.84 6.72 -11.53
N GLY A 85 -13.91 7.08 -10.84
CA GLY A 85 -14.84 6.13 -10.22
C GLY A 85 -14.24 5.41 -9.01
N ILE A 86 -14.79 4.25 -8.67
CA ILE A 86 -14.36 3.44 -7.51
C ILE A 86 -12.98 2.82 -7.79
N SER A 87 -12.10 2.92 -6.81
CA SER A 87 -10.74 2.41 -6.84
C SER A 87 -10.69 0.91 -6.53
N TYR A 88 -10.66 0.10 -7.58
CA TYR A 88 -10.45 -1.34 -7.44
C TYR A 88 -9.01 -1.71 -7.77
N THR A 89 -8.35 -2.41 -6.86
CA THR A 89 -6.93 -2.78 -6.98
C THR A 89 -6.62 -3.56 -8.26
N VAL A 90 -7.51 -4.46 -8.67
CA VAL A 90 -7.38 -5.19 -9.95
C VAL A 90 -7.26 -4.22 -11.13
N ARG A 91 -8.15 -3.24 -11.21
CA ARG A 91 -8.14 -2.25 -12.29
C ARG A 91 -6.85 -1.44 -12.32
N THR A 92 -6.36 -1.06 -11.14
CA THR A 92 -5.10 -0.33 -10.97
C THR A 92 -3.91 -1.16 -11.45
N LEU A 93 -3.81 -2.42 -11.01
CA LEU A 93 -2.73 -3.33 -11.40
C LEU A 93 -2.77 -3.66 -12.89
N THR A 94 -3.94 -3.93 -13.46
CA THR A 94 -4.10 -4.19 -14.90
C THR A 94 -3.59 -3.00 -15.72
N THR A 95 -4.00 -1.78 -15.37
CA THR A 95 -3.55 -0.58 -16.10
C THR A 95 -2.05 -0.30 -15.92
N LEU A 96 -1.48 -0.60 -14.76
CA LEU A 96 -0.03 -0.48 -14.56
C LEU A 96 0.72 -1.53 -15.40
N ARG A 97 0.21 -2.76 -15.49
CA ARG A 97 0.78 -3.81 -16.34
C ARG A 97 0.84 -3.42 -17.82
N GLU A 98 -0.22 -2.79 -18.34
CA GLU A 98 -0.23 -2.28 -19.72
C GLU A 98 0.86 -1.24 -20.00
N LYS A 99 1.32 -0.52 -18.97
CA LYS A 99 2.37 0.51 -19.07
C LYS A 99 3.77 -0.02 -18.82
N HIS A 100 3.89 -1.15 -18.13
CA HIS A 100 5.14 -1.74 -17.66
C HIS A 100 5.12 -3.25 -17.91
N ASP A 101 4.89 -3.67 -19.14
CA ASP A 101 4.62 -5.04 -19.58
C ASP A 101 5.74 -6.05 -19.25
N SER A 102 6.99 -5.59 -19.27
CA SER A 102 8.18 -6.40 -18.95
C SER A 102 8.58 -6.39 -17.47
N SER A 103 7.84 -5.70 -16.59
CA SER A 103 8.22 -5.57 -15.18
C SER A 103 7.60 -6.66 -14.30
N GLU A 104 8.31 -7.05 -13.24
CA GLU A 104 7.76 -7.85 -12.15
C GLU A 104 7.02 -6.93 -11.15
N PHE A 105 5.77 -7.26 -10.84
CA PHE A 105 4.96 -6.48 -9.90
C PHE A 105 4.88 -7.15 -8.54
N PHE A 106 5.06 -6.32 -7.50
CA PHE A 106 4.95 -6.67 -6.10
C PHE A 106 3.89 -5.77 -5.46
N PHE A 107 2.69 -6.32 -5.23
CA PHE A 107 1.60 -5.57 -4.59
C PHE A 107 1.75 -5.62 -3.07
N LEU A 108 2.03 -4.47 -2.45
CA LEU A 108 2.27 -4.33 -1.01
C LEU A 108 0.95 -4.14 -0.26
N VAL A 109 0.67 -5.02 0.68
CA VAL A 109 -0.56 -4.98 1.50
C VAL A 109 -0.25 -5.30 2.97
N GLY A 110 -0.86 -4.60 3.90
CA GLY A 110 -0.76 -4.94 5.33
C GLY A 110 -1.48 -6.24 5.67
N SER A 111 -1.02 -6.96 6.69
CA SER A 111 -1.59 -8.25 7.10
C SER A 111 -3.09 -8.19 7.38
N ASP A 112 -3.57 -7.12 8.03
CA ASP A 112 -5.00 -6.97 8.34
C ASP A 112 -5.83 -6.87 7.05
N ALA A 113 -5.38 -6.08 6.08
CA ALA A 113 -6.06 -5.92 4.78
C ALA A 113 -5.93 -7.16 3.89
N PHE A 114 -4.83 -7.93 4.02
CA PHE A 114 -4.70 -9.22 3.34
C PHE A 114 -5.72 -10.25 3.83
N LEU A 115 -5.99 -10.31 5.13
CA LEU A 115 -6.99 -11.23 5.69
C LEU A 115 -8.45 -10.85 5.37
N GLU A 116 -8.67 -9.70 4.73
CA GLU A 116 -9.96 -9.24 4.22
C GLU A 116 -9.98 -9.20 2.68
N ILE A 117 -8.92 -9.68 2.00
CA ILE A 117 -8.74 -9.55 0.55
C ILE A 117 -9.83 -10.28 -0.25
N ASP A 118 -10.40 -11.35 0.31
CA ASP A 118 -11.49 -12.13 -0.26
C ASP A 118 -12.80 -11.33 -0.42
N SER A 119 -12.93 -10.22 0.31
CA SER A 119 -14.03 -9.26 0.16
C SER A 119 -13.82 -8.25 -0.99
N TRP A 120 -12.62 -8.23 -1.60
CA TRP A 120 -12.30 -7.26 -2.63
C TRP A 120 -12.86 -7.68 -3.98
N TRP A 121 -13.25 -6.68 -4.76
CA TRP A 121 -13.78 -6.91 -6.11
C TRP A 121 -12.77 -7.64 -6.98
N HIS A 122 -13.15 -8.80 -7.52
CA HIS A 122 -12.29 -9.65 -8.37
C HIS A 122 -10.95 -10.04 -7.73
N TYR A 123 -10.89 -10.23 -6.41
CA TYR A 123 -9.64 -10.43 -5.66
C TYR A 123 -8.74 -11.55 -6.19
N ARG A 124 -9.33 -12.62 -6.76
CA ARG A 124 -8.53 -13.75 -7.30
C ARG A 124 -7.66 -13.35 -8.48
N GLU A 125 -8.08 -12.36 -9.28
CA GLU A 125 -7.29 -11.84 -10.39
C GLU A 125 -6.02 -11.14 -9.94
N LEU A 126 -5.95 -10.64 -8.68
CA LEU A 126 -4.75 -10.01 -8.13
C LEU A 126 -3.54 -10.94 -8.19
N PHE A 127 -3.77 -12.23 -7.90
CA PHE A 127 -2.72 -13.25 -7.86
C PHE A 127 -2.22 -13.66 -9.26
N GLN A 128 -2.92 -13.24 -10.31
CA GLN A 128 -2.50 -13.38 -11.71
C GLN A 128 -1.78 -12.13 -12.24
N LEU A 129 -1.81 -11.05 -11.49
CA LEU A 129 -1.27 -9.75 -11.91
C LEU A 129 0.03 -9.40 -11.19
N ALA A 130 0.23 -9.82 -9.95
CA ALA A 130 1.37 -9.43 -9.13
C ALA A 130 1.68 -10.46 -8.05
N SER A 131 2.95 -10.52 -7.62
CA SER A 131 3.31 -11.11 -6.34
C SER A 131 2.68 -10.31 -5.22
N VAL A 132 1.95 -10.96 -4.30
CA VAL A 132 1.31 -10.28 -3.17
C VAL A 132 2.24 -10.28 -1.97
N VAL A 133 2.72 -9.10 -1.59
CA VAL A 133 3.64 -8.92 -0.45
C VAL A 133 2.84 -8.57 0.80
N ILE A 134 2.80 -9.50 1.76
CA ILE A 134 2.12 -9.28 3.04
C ILE A 134 3.11 -8.63 4.00
N MET A 135 2.91 -7.35 4.32
CA MET A 135 3.70 -6.66 5.36
C MET A 135 3.22 -7.12 6.73
N THR A 136 4.05 -7.92 7.41
CA THR A 136 3.70 -8.58 8.66
C THR A 136 4.34 -7.91 9.86
N ARG A 137 3.77 -8.14 11.05
CA ARG A 137 4.39 -7.73 12.31
C ARG A 137 5.49 -8.69 12.70
N PRO A 138 6.54 -8.24 13.43
CA PRO A 138 7.55 -9.14 13.97
C PRO A 138 6.91 -10.27 14.80
N GLY A 139 7.36 -11.50 14.57
CA GLY A 139 6.84 -12.69 15.25
C GLY A 139 5.64 -13.35 14.55
N THR A 140 5.08 -12.79 13.50
CA THR A 140 4.07 -13.45 12.66
C THR A 140 4.71 -14.58 11.86
N SER A 141 4.12 -15.78 11.92
CA SER A 141 4.59 -16.93 11.17
C SER A 141 3.83 -17.11 9.84
N HIS A 142 4.43 -17.83 8.89
CA HIS A 142 3.73 -18.19 7.65
C HIS A 142 2.48 -19.06 7.93
N GLY A 143 2.47 -19.81 9.03
CA GLY A 143 1.33 -20.63 9.47
C GLY A 143 0.06 -19.81 9.72
N ASP A 144 0.23 -18.54 10.12
CA ASP A 144 -0.89 -17.64 10.40
C ASP A 144 -1.71 -17.32 9.13
N PHE A 145 -1.07 -17.33 7.96
CA PHE A 145 -1.72 -17.07 6.67
C PHE A 145 -2.12 -18.34 5.92
N LYS A 146 -1.46 -19.47 6.19
CA LYS A 146 -1.64 -20.71 5.44
C LYS A 146 -3.09 -21.14 5.33
N LYS A 147 -3.81 -21.13 6.47
CA LYS A 147 -5.22 -21.53 6.49
C LYS A 147 -6.06 -20.61 5.60
N PHE A 148 -5.91 -19.29 5.75
CA PHE A 148 -6.65 -18.30 4.95
C PHE A 148 -6.34 -18.44 3.45
N ILE A 149 -5.08 -18.60 3.09
CA ILE A 149 -4.65 -18.77 1.69
C ILE A 149 -5.33 -20.00 1.08
N HIS A 150 -5.30 -21.16 1.78
CA HIS A 150 -5.88 -22.40 1.27
C HIS A 150 -7.41 -22.36 1.19
N GLU A 151 -8.08 -21.71 2.13
CA GLU A 151 -9.55 -21.71 2.21
C GLU A 151 -10.17 -20.62 1.32
N GLN A 152 -9.53 -19.45 1.20
CA GLN A 152 -10.13 -18.28 0.56
C GLN A 152 -9.51 -17.96 -0.81
N ILE A 153 -8.22 -18.26 -1.02
CA ILE A 153 -7.52 -17.91 -2.26
C ILE A 153 -7.42 -19.14 -3.16
N ASP A 154 -6.49 -20.05 -2.86
CA ASP A 154 -6.35 -21.31 -3.59
C ASP A 154 -5.60 -22.35 -2.77
N PHE A 155 -6.11 -23.60 -2.77
CA PHE A 155 -5.53 -24.72 -2.03
C PHE A 155 -4.18 -25.16 -2.59
N ASP A 156 -3.85 -24.85 -3.82
CA ASP A 156 -2.60 -25.28 -4.49
C ASP A 156 -1.38 -24.44 -4.15
N TYR A 157 -1.53 -23.36 -3.38
CA TYR A 157 -0.40 -22.66 -2.79
C TYR A 157 0.39 -23.56 -1.84
N ARG A 158 1.70 -23.62 -1.98
CA ARG A 158 2.63 -24.39 -1.12
C ARG A 158 3.72 -23.47 -0.57
N TRP A 159 3.98 -23.62 0.74
CA TRP A 159 5.11 -22.91 1.37
C TRP A 159 6.44 -23.50 0.91
N VAL A 160 7.35 -22.66 0.44
CA VAL A 160 8.69 -23.02 -0.02
C VAL A 160 9.72 -22.40 0.91
N GLU A 161 10.25 -23.19 1.84
CA GLU A 161 11.13 -22.72 2.92
C GLU A 161 12.36 -21.93 2.45
N PRO A 162 13.14 -22.39 1.43
CA PRO A 162 14.31 -21.65 0.96
C PRO A 162 14.00 -20.24 0.46
N LYS A 163 12.82 -20.04 -0.11
CA LYS A 163 12.37 -18.76 -0.66
C LYS A 163 11.50 -17.95 0.31
N ARG A 164 11.08 -18.58 1.42
CA ARG A 164 10.18 -17.98 2.43
C ARG A 164 8.92 -17.36 1.83
N GLN A 165 8.29 -18.07 0.89
CA GLN A 165 7.09 -17.63 0.20
C GLN A 165 6.14 -18.80 -0.09
N PHE A 166 4.86 -18.47 -0.35
CA PHE A 166 3.91 -19.42 -0.91
C PHE A 166 3.98 -19.38 -2.43
N GLU A 167 4.24 -20.51 -3.06
CA GLU A 167 4.26 -20.68 -4.52
C GLU A 167 3.02 -21.41 -5.02
N HIS A 168 2.61 -21.09 -6.22
CA HIS A 168 1.49 -21.70 -6.92
C HIS A 168 1.89 -22.03 -8.38
N PRO A 169 1.40 -23.13 -8.98
CA PRO A 169 1.78 -23.51 -10.36
C PRO A 169 1.38 -22.51 -11.43
N LEU A 170 0.31 -21.71 -11.21
CA LEU A 170 -0.28 -20.81 -12.21
C LEU A 170 -0.31 -19.34 -11.77
N PHE A 171 -0.16 -19.06 -10.49
CA PHE A 171 -0.27 -17.71 -9.94
C PHE A 171 1.07 -17.18 -9.42
N TYR A 172 1.16 -15.86 -9.29
CA TYR A 172 2.31 -15.23 -8.67
C TYR A 172 2.42 -15.59 -7.18
N PRO A 173 3.63 -15.58 -6.61
CA PRO A 173 3.83 -15.92 -5.21
C PRO A 173 3.15 -14.95 -4.23
N ILE A 174 2.88 -15.48 -3.02
CA ILE A 174 2.49 -14.69 -1.85
C ILE A 174 3.69 -14.67 -0.91
N ILE A 175 4.19 -13.47 -0.57
CA ILE A 175 5.48 -13.26 0.11
C ILE A 175 5.23 -12.53 1.43
N PRO A 176 5.25 -13.22 2.59
CA PRO A 176 5.25 -12.54 3.88
C PRO A 176 6.60 -11.86 4.14
N VAL A 177 6.59 -10.55 4.37
CA VAL A 177 7.78 -9.77 4.73
C VAL A 177 7.57 -9.15 6.12
N SER A 178 8.47 -9.44 7.05
CA SER A 178 8.42 -8.85 8.40
C SER A 178 8.94 -7.43 8.35
N VAL A 179 8.10 -6.47 8.80
CA VAL A 179 8.47 -5.05 8.84
C VAL A 179 8.43 -4.51 10.26
N THR A 180 9.20 -3.45 10.52
CA THR A 180 9.20 -2.77 11.82
C THR A 180 7.80 -2.27 12.17
N LEU A 181 7.25 -2.75 13.27
CA LEU A 181 5.97 -2.32 13.77
C LEU A 181 6.06 -0.89 14.31
N MET A 182 5.43 0.03 13.62
CA MET A 182 5.15 1.37 14.12
C MET A 182 3.66 1.48 14.44
N ASP A 183 3.30 1.63 15.73
CA ASP A 183 1.91 1.85 16.15
C ASP A 183 1.44 3.27 15.78
N ILE A 184 1.41 3.53 14.49
CA ILE A 184 0.97 4.79 13.88
C ILE A 184 -0.19 4.50 12.93
N SER A 185 -1.32 5.19 13.12
CA SER A 185 -2.44 5.09 12.19
C SER A 185 -2.92 6.48 11.74
N ALA A 186 -3.33 6.59 10.48
CA ALA A 186 -3.87 7.82 9.92
C ALA A 186 -5.09 8.33 10.70
N SER A 187 -5.95 7.43 11.19
CA SER A 187 -7.12 7.80 12.01
C SER A 187 -6.72 8.42 13.35
N ARG A 188 -5.66 7.90 14.00
CA ARG A 188 -5.11 8.50 15.24
C ARG A 188 -4.51 9.88 14.96
N ILE A 189 -3.78 10.03 13.84
CA ILE A 189 -3.23 11.34 13.45
C ILE A 189 -4.34 12.37 13.26
N ARG A 190 -5.40 12.05 12.50
CA ARG A 190 -6.55 12.95 12.32
C ARG A 190 -7.22 13.34 13.63
N LYS A 191 -7.40 12.39 14.56
CA LYS A 191 -7.93 12.68 15.90
C LYS A 191 -7.04 13.63 16.70
N LEU A 192 -5.72 13.46 16.63
CA LEU A 192 -4.78 14.35 17.31
C LEU A 192 -4.88 15.79 16.76
N VAL A 193 -4.90 15.95 15.43
CA VAL A 193 -5.08 17.25 14.79
C VAL A 193 -6.40 17.90 15.21
N ALA A 194 -7.52 17.16 15.16
CA ALA A 194 -8.82 17.66 15.58
C ALA A 194 -8.89 18.08 17.05
N MET A 195 -7.99 17.57 17.90
CA MET A 195 -7.81 17.92 19.30
C MET A 195 -6.72 18.97 19.52
N ASN A 196 -6.19 19.57 18.46
CA ASN A 196 -5.06 20.51 18.52
C ASN A 196 -3.83 19.95 19.25
N ARG A 197 -3.58 18.63 19.09
CA ARG A 197 -2.42 17.95 19.69
C ARG A 197 -1.33 17.74 18.64
N SER A 198 -0.07 17.66 19.10
CA SER A 198 1.08 17.45 18.22
C SER A 198 1.03 16.12 17.48
N ILE A 199 1.39 16.17 16.20
CA ILE A 199 1.60 15.00 15.34
C ILE A 199 3.07 14.89 14.89
N ARG A 200 3.99 15.62 15.56
CA ARG A 200 5.43 15.50 15.32
C ARG A 200 5.87 14.06 15.50
N PHE A 201 6.79 13.61 14.64
CA PHE A 201 7.35 12.25 14.63
C PHE A 201 6.33 11.12 14.34
N LEU A 202 5.11 11.47 13.94
CA LEU A 202 4.16 10.51 13.39
C LEU A 202 4.10 10.61 11.87
N VAL A 203 4.36 11.78 11.33
CA VAL A 203 4.45 12.08 9.89
C VAL A 203 5.78 12.79 9.59
N PRO A 204 6.27 12.79 8.33
CA PRO A 204 7.36 13.66 7.92
C PRO A 204 7.05 15.12 8.24
N GLU A 205 8.07 15.91 8.58
CA GLU A 205 7.85 17.31 8.97
C GLU A 205 7.17 18.14 7.87
N VAL A 206 7.56 17.91 6.60
CA VAL A 206 6.92 18.55 5.44
C VAL A 206 5.42 18.22 5.29
N VAL A 207 5.02 17.02 5.70
CA VAL A 207 3.59 16.62 5.74
C VAL A 207 2.87 17.28 6.90
N ARG A 208 3.53 17.40 8.05
CA ARG A 208 2.97 18.11 9.22
C ARG A 208 2.71 19.58 8.88
N GLU A 209 3.68 20.25 8.29
CA GLU A 209 3.58 21.64 7.85
C GLU A 209 2.42 21.81 6.88
N TYR A 210 2.35 20.95 5.86
CA TYR A 210 1.25 20.94 4.89
C TYR A 210 -0.12 20.81 5.55
N ILE A 211 -0.28 19.90 6.52
CA ILE A 211 -1.53 19.71 7.27
C ILE A 211 -1.93 20.99 8.02
N ILE A 212 -0.97 21.69 8.61
CA ILE A 212 -1.20 22.94 9.36
C ILE A 212 -1.58 24.09 8.41
N ASP A 213 -0.81 24.30 7.34
CA ASP A 213 -0.97 25.39 6.39
C ASP A 213 -2.34 25.34 5.70
N TYR A 214 -2.77 24.13 5.31
CA TYR A 214 -4.07 23.90 4.67
C TYR A 214 -5.21 23.62 5.66
N ARG A 215 -4.94 23.67 6.97
CA ARG A 215 -5.92 23.44 8.05
C ARG A 215 -6.69 22.13 7.88
N LEU A 216 -6.00 21.07 7.43
CA LEU A 216 -6.62 19.76 7.21
C LEU A 216 -6.97 19.10 8.55
N TYR A 217 -8.04 18.30 8.55
CA TYR A 217 -8.51 17.50 9.70
C TYR A 217 -8.95 18.32 10.94
N ILE A 218 -9.18 19.62 10.82
CA ILE A 218 -9.71 20.45 11.92
C ILE A 218 -11.23 20.26 11.95
N ARG A 219 -11.83 20.10 13.15
CA ARG A 219 -13.28 20.03 13.30
C ARG A 219 -13.94 21.30 12.75
N GLY A 220 -14.74 21.17 11.72
CA GLY A 220 -15.49 22.28 11.09
C GLY A 220 -15.22 22.50 9.61
N ASN A 221 -14.25 21.82 9.00
CA ASN A 221 -14.00 21.87 7.56
C ASN A 221 -14.37 20.54 6.87
N THR A 222 -15.63 20.12 6.99
CA THR A 222 -16.27 19.25 6.02
C THR A 222 -17.18 20.13 5.19
N SER A 223 -16.63 20.70 4.13
CA SER A 223 -17.42 21.29 3.03
C SER A 223 -17.52 20.28 1.91
#